data_77f80d083d2240060f82f60177634e92
#
_entry.id   77f80d083d2240060f82f60177634e92
#
_cell.length_a   1.000
_cell.length_b   1.000
_cell.length_c   1.000
_cell.angle_alpha   90.00
_cell.angle_beta   90.00
_cell.angle_gamma   90.00
#
_symmetry.space_group_name_H-M   'P 1'
#
loop_
_entity.id
_entity.type
_entity.pdbx_description
1 polymer ?
#
loop_
_entity_poly.entity_id
_entity_poly.type
_entity_poly.pdbx_seq_one_letter_code
_entity_poly.pdbx_strand_id
1 'polypeptide(L)'
;MRRWAASVLLLASPTRPLDFGRRDFLTTISAATQTRQTWTPTALEQLTLDQAATLDRLDFARYPDPILRLEAKPVRRCDAALAKTVALLRAAAWRHGAQGLAATQCGVDAAIVLLGDEAYVNPRIVERSPEARLRCWTERCLALPPDVRVETLRDEAVTVAATTAAGVPFTTTLTGAAARQFSHEYDHARGVLIIDHAYDTVASTAFPAMARLEEPLHAARRRKAWDRA
;
A
#
# COMPACT_ATOMS: atom_id res chain seq x y z
N MET A 1 11.46 -43.35 56.92
CA MET A 1 10.96 -44.74 56.75
C MET A 1 10.21 -44.84 55.47
N ARG A 2 10.55 -45.89 54.69
CA ARG A 2 9.88 -46.50 53.57
C ARG A 2 9.88 -45.76 52.21
N ARG A 3 10.77 -46.29 51.39
CA ARG A 3 10.86 -46.37 49.93
C ARG A 3 9.58 -47.03 49.35
N TRP A 4 9.18 -46.57 48.18
CA TRP A 4 8.67 -47.44 47.11
C TRP A 4 9.12 -46.89 45.78
N ALA A 5 9.92 -47.69 45.08
CA ALA A 5 10.29 -47.55 43.69
C ALA A 5 9.24 -48.36 42.88
N ALA A 6 8.82 -47.85 41.77
CA ALA A 6 8.13 -48.63 40.75
C ALA A 6 8.70 -48.25 39.37
N SER A 7 9.48 -49.18 38.87
CA SER A 7 9.95 -49.24 37.47
C SER A 7 8.76 -49.52 36.57
N VAL A 8 8.65 -48.77 35.45
CA VAL A 8 7.83 -49.13 34.33
C VAL A 8 8.68 -49.24 33.06
N LEU A 9 8.59 -50.41 32.46
CA LEU A 9 9.31 -50.91 31.31
C LEU A 9 9.08 -50.02 30.06
N LEU A 10 10.20 -49.79 29.36
CA LEU A 10 10.17 -49.43 27.93
C LEU A 10 9.57 -50.59 27.09
N LEU A 11 8.63 -50.26 26.26
CA LEU A 11 8.32 -51.01 25.04
C LEU A 11 8.55 -50.06 23.86
N ALA A 12 9.68 -50.24 23.23
CA ALA A 12 9.98 -49.61 21.92
C ALA A 12 9.29 -50.42 20.85
N SER A 13 8.40 -49.81 20.12
CA SER A 13 7.87 -50.33 18.82
C SER A 13 8.64 -49.67 17.68
N PRO A 14 9.14 -50.42 16.71
CA PRO A 14 9.83 -49.86 15.57
C PRO A 14 8.84 -49.22 14.60
N THR A 15 8.84 -47.91 14.50
CA THR A 15 8.17 -47.19 13.41
C THR A 15 8.93 -47.41 12.12
N ARG A 16 8.34 -48.11 11.17
CA ARG A 16 8.78 -48.19 9.77
C ARG A 16 8.81 -46.80 9.18
N PRO A 17 9.86 -46.43 8.43
CA PRO A 17 9.83 -45.20 7.64
C PRO A 17 8.80 -45.40 6.51
N LEU A 18 7.89 -44.43 6.37
CA LEU A 18 7.02 -44.32 5.22
C LEU A 18 7.86 -43.90 4.03
N ASP A 19 8.09 -44.85 3.13
CA ASP A 19 8.69 -44.66 1.80
C ASP A 19 7.67 -43.91 0.94
N PHE A 20 7.80 -42.58 0.88
CA PHE A 20 7.11 -41.77 -0.13
C PHE A 20 7.85 -41.93 -1.46
N GLY A 21 7.36 -42.86 -2.28
CA GLY A 21 7.80 -43.11 -3.63
C GLY A 21 7.88 -41.81 -4.44
N ARG A 22 9.12 -41.49 -4.87
CA ARG A 22 9.49 -40.35 -5.73
C ARG A 22 8.91 -40.42 -7.14
N ARG A 23 7.74 -40.94 -7.41
CA ARG A 23 7.27 -41.13 -8.80
C ARG A 23 5.91 -40.61 -9.19
N ASP A 24 5.13 -39.97 -8.32
CA ASP A 24 3.78 -39.53 -8.71
C ASP A 24 3.47 -38.05 -8.48
N PHE A 25 4.49 -37.19 -8.34
CA PHE A 25 4.30 -35.73 -8.16
C PHE A 25 4.55 -34.89 -9.43
N LEU A 26 4.73 -35.52 -10.60
CA LEU A 26 5.06 -34.81 -11.84
C LEU A 26 3.99 -34.90 -12.94
N THR A 27 2.78 -35.28 -12.64
CA THR A 27 1.70 -35.29 -13.63
C THR A 27 0.44 -34.70 -13.05
N THR A 28 0.32 -33.41 -13.07
CA THR A 28 -0.86 -32.56 -13.34
C THR A 28 -0.57 -31.12 -12.87
N ILE A 29 0.52 -30.51 -13.30
CA ILE A 29 0.48 -29.09 -13.49
C ILE A 29 -0.13 -28.92 -14.88
N SER A 30 -1.46 -28.93 -14.92
CA SER A 30 -2.20 -28.34 -16.00
C SER A 30 -1.63 -26.92 -16.17
N ALA A 31 -0.98 -26.69 -17.29
CA ALA A 31 -0.61 -25.37 -17.74
C ALA A 31 -1.89 -24.60 -17.99
N ALA A 32 -2.53 -24.13 -16.91
CA ALA A 32 -3.38 -22.97 -16.98
C ALA A 32 -2.44 -21.88 -17.51
N THR A 33 -2.57 -21.59 -18.78
CA THR A 33 -2.01 -20.44 -19.45
C THR A 33 -2.61 -19.24 -18.71
N GLN A 34 -2.01 -18.87 -17.58
CA GLN A 34 -2.23 -17.55 -17.00
C GLN A 34 -1.70 -16.63 -18.08
N THR A 35 -2.61 -16.07 -18.86
CA THR A 35 -2.33 -14.90 -19.66
C THR A 35 -1.69 -13.92 -18.70
N ARG A 36 -0.36 -13.76 -18.79
CA ARG A 36 0.37 -12.74 -18.05
C ARG A 36 -0.30 -11.44 -18.44
N GLN A 37 -1.10 -10.90 -17.54
CA GLN A 37 -1.73 -9.63 -17.76
C GLN A 37 -0.58 -8.63 -17.94
N THR A 38 -0.38 -8.18 -19.18
CA THR A 38 0.71 -7.28 -19.52
C THR A 38 0.50 -5.99 -18.74
N TRP A 39 1.47 -5.65 -17.88
CA TRP A 39 1.45 -4.39 -17.17
C TRP A 39 1.62 -3.25 -18.18
N THR A 40 0.64 -2.39 -18.27
CA THR A 40 0.68 -1.22 -19.16
C THR A 40 0.77 0.04 -18.31
N PRO A 41 1.89 0.78 -18.38
CA PRO A 41 2.01 2.09 -17.78
C PRO A 41 0.93 3.06 -18.30
N THR A 42 0.63 4.07 -17.51
CA THR A 42 -0.20 5.20 -17.92
C THR A 42 0.64 6.47 -18.06
N ALA A 43 0.04 7.50 -18.62
CA ALA A 43 0.53 8.87 -18.63
C ALA A 43 -0.70 9.78 -18.47
N LEU A 44 -1.13 9.97 -17.22
CA LEU A 44 -2.28 10.80 -16.92
C LEU A 44 -1.89 12.28 -16.92
N GLU A 45 -2.84 13.12 -17.29
CA GLU A 45 -2.71 14.56 -17.10
C GLU A 45 -2.92 14.93 -15.62
N GLN A 46 -2.17 15.93 -15.19
CA GLN A 46 -2.36 16.51 -13.85
C GLN A 46 -3.60 17.41 -13.87
N LEU A 47 -4.54 17.13 -12.98
CA LEU A 47 -5.81 17.84 -12.85
C LEU A 47 -5.82 18.71 -11.61
N THR A 48 -6.29 19.93 -11.73
CA THR A 48 -6.73 20.70 -10.57
C THR A 48 -8.03 20.12 -10.00
N LEU A 49 -8.39 20.51 -8.78
CA LEU A 49 -9.64 20.09 -8.16
C LEU A 49 -10.87 20.48 -9.00
N ASP A 50 -10.87 21.69 -9.54
CA ASP A 50 -11.97 22.19 -10.38
C ASP A 50 -12.07 21.40 -11.70
N GLN A 51 -10.95 21.08 -12.36
CA GLN A 51 -10.93 20.24 -13.55
C GLN A 51 -11.41 18.82 -13.26
N ALA A 52 -10.95 18.22 -12.18
CA ALA A 52 -11.41 16.89 -11.76
C ALA A 52 -12.93 16.87 -11.55
N ALA A 53 -13.48 17.93 -10.95
CA ALA A 53 -14.92 18.05 -10.72
C ALA A 53 -15.77 18.20 -11.98
N THR A 54 -15.21 18.50 -13.15
CA THR A 54 -15.96 18.51 -14.42
C THR A 54 -16.11 17.13 -15.04
N LEU A 55 -15.34 16.15 -14.60
CA LEU A 55 -15.33 14.81 -15.17
C LEU A 55 -16.50 13.96 -14.62
N ASP A 56 -16.81 12.91 -15.36
CA ASP A 56 -17.75 11.87 -14.93
C ASP A 56 -17.03 10.69 -14.25
N ARG A 57 -15.74 10.56 -14.53
CA ARG A 57 -14.90 9.48 -14.04
C ARG A 57 -13.45 9.92 -13.92
N LEU A 58 -12.72 9.40 -12.91
CA LEU A 58 -11.28 9.50 -12.80
C LEU A 58 -10.62 8.19 -13.20
N ASP A 59 -9.54 8.28 -13.97
CA ASP A 59 -8.68 7.16 -14.29
C ASP A 59 -7.62 6.96 -13.20
N PHE A 60 -6.99 5.79 -13.20
CA PHE A 60 -6.03 5.38 -12.17
C PHE A 60 -4.62 5.27 -12.77
N ALA A 61 -3.66 5.94 -12.16
CA ALA A 61 -2.27 5.96 -12.59
C ALA A 61 -1.55 4.63 -12.33
N ARG A 62 -0.75 4.19 -13.29
CA ARG A 62 0.08 2.99 -13.23
C ARG A 62 1.55 3.33 -13.45
N TYR A 63 2.39 2.85 -12.55
CA TYR A 63 3.82 3.06 -12.58
C TYR A 63 4.44 2.65 -13.94
N PRO A 64 5.36 3.44 -14.50
CA PRO A 64 6.05 4.58 -13.92
C PRO A 64 5.44 5.96 -14.26
N ASP A 65 4.10 6.10 -14.27
CA ASP A 65 3.45 7.38 -14.53
C ASP A 65 4.04 8.48 -13.62
N PRO A 66 4.55 9.59 -14.18
CA PRO A 66 5.16 10.66 -13.40
C PRO A 66 4.20 11.29 -12.37
N ILE A 67 2.90 11.20 -12.60
CA ILE A 67 1.88 11.75 -11.71
C ILE A 67 1.91 11.11 -10.32
N LEU A 68 2.35 9.86 -10.22
CA LEU A 68 2.55 9.16 -8.94
C LEU A 68 3.67 9.77 -8.09
N ARG A 69 4.45 10.69 -8.67
CA ARG A 69 5.55 11.36 -8.02
C ARG A 69 5.23 12.81 -7.63
N LEU A 70 4.00 13.24 -7.86
CA LEU A 70 3.56 14.56 -7.43
C LEU A 70 3.42 14.62 -5.90
N GLU A 71 3.79 15.76 -5.36
CA GLU A 71 3.41 16.17 -4.01
C GLU A 71 2.12 16.97 -4.10
N ALA A 72 1.07 16.47 -3.46
CA ALA A 72 -0.27 17.03 -3.53
C ALA A 72 -0.35 18.43 -2.94
N LYS A 73 -1.01 19.34 -3.63
CA LYS A 73 -1.25 20.69 -3.12
C LYS A 73 -2.36 20.72 -2.08
N PRO A 74 -2.25 21.60 -1.07
CA PRO A 74 -3.31 21.79 -0.10
C PRO A 74 -4.62 22.25 -0.76
N VAL A 75 -5.71 21.63 -0.36
CA VAL A 75 -7.08 22.06 -0.68
C VAL A 75 -7.39 23.35 0.08
N ARG A 76 -7.76 24.39 -0.64
CA ARG A 76 -8.00 25.72 -0.05
C ARG A 76 -9.49 26.02 0.18
N ARG A 77 -10.39 25.31 -0.49
CA ARG A 77 -11.84 25.53 -0.43
C ARG A 77 -12.55 24.20 -0.24
N CYS A 78 -13.48 24.15 0.69
CA CYS A 78 -14.37 23.02 0.92
C CYS A 78 -15.74 23.35 0.29
N ASP A 79 -15.83 23.13 -1.01
CA ASP A 79 -16.97 23.50 -1.84
C ASP A 79 -17.53 22.30 -2.63
N ALA A 80 -18.47 22.57 -3.54
CA ALA A 80 -19.08 21.54 -4.38
C ALA A 80 -18.07 20.79 -5.27
N ALA A 81 -17.00 21.47 -5.72
CA ALA A 81 -15.94 20.83 -6.50
C ALA A 81 -15.19 19.78 -5.68
N LEU A 82 -14.84 20.11 -4.43
CA LEU A 82 -14.24 19.15 -3.50
C LEU A 82 -15.18 17.97 -3.24
N ALA A 83 -16.45 18.24 -2.93
CA ALA A 83 -17.41 17.18 -2.64
C ALA A 83 -17.58 16.23 -3.84
N LYS A 84 -17.70 16.76 -5.06
CA LYS A 84 -17.78 15.96 -6.29
C LYS A 84 -16.48 15.17 -6.53
N THR A 85 -15.32 15.78 -6.38
CA THR A 85 -14.04 15.10 -6.54
C THR A 85 -13.88 13.94 -5.54
N VAL A 86 -14.25 14.14 -4.28
CA VAL A 86 -14.24 13.07 -3.27
C VAL A 86 -15.17 11.91 -3.68
N ALA A 87 -16.36 12.22 -4.21
CA ALA A 87 -17.28 11.19 -4.71
C ALA A 87 -16.68 10.40 -5.90
N LEU A 88 -16.00 11.08 -6.81
CA LEU A 88 -15.31 10.45 -7.94
C LEU A 88 -14.13 9.58 -7.49
N LEU A 89 -13.37 10.02 -6.50
CA LEU A 89 -12.28 9.24 -5.89
C LEU A 89 -12.83 7.97 -5.22
N ARG A 90 -13.93 8.07 -4.46
CA ARG A 90 -14.60 6.88 -3.88
C ARG A 90 -15.06 5.91 -4.96
N ALA A 91 -15.66 6.41 -6.05
CA ALA A 91 -16.05 5.58 -7.17
C ALA A 91 -14.83 4.91 -7.86
N ALA A 92 -13.70 5.61 -7.95
CA ALA A 92 -12.45 5.04 -8.46
C ALA A 92 -11.93 3.95 -7.52
N ALA A 93 -11.85 4.21 -6.20
CA ALA A 93 -11.43 3.23 -5.20
C ALA A 93 -12.30 1.97 -5.28
N TRP A 94 -13.61 2.11 -5.33
CA TRP A 94 -14.55 0.99 -5.43
C TRP A 94 -14.32 0.16 -6.70
N ARG A 95 -14.16 0.80 -7.87
CA ARG A 95 -13.92 0.09 -9.15
C ARG A 95 -12.65 -0.75 -9.13
N HIS A 96 -11.63 -0.31 -8.41
CA HIS A 96 -10.33 -0.98 -8.33
C HIS A 96 -10.20 -1.88 -7.10
N GLY A 97 -11.25 -2.01 -6.27
CA GLY A 97 -11.21 -2.80 -5.03
C GLY A 97 -10.21 -2.24 -4.01
N ALA A 98 -9.94 -0.93 -4.07
CA ALA A 98 -9.01 -0.26 -3.17
C ALA A 98 -9.70 0.04 -1.83
N GLN A 99 -9.02 -0.26 -0.72
CA GLN A 99 -9.48 0.11 0.62
C GLN A 99 -9.02 1.52 1.02
N GLY A 100 -8.03 2.07 0.33
CA GLY A 100 -7.52 3.42 0.45
C GLY A 100 -7.13 3.96 -0.92
N LEU A 101 -7.06 5.29 -1.04
CA LEU A 101 -6.70 5.97 -2.28
C LEU A 101 -6.25 7.40 -1.99
N ALA A 102 -5.12 7.82 -2.56
CA ALA A 102 -4.75 9.22 -2.62
C ALA A 102 -5.22 9.86 -3.94
N ALA A 103 -5.61 11.13 -3.91
CA ALA A 103 -6.07 11.85 -5.10
C ALA A 103 -5.01 11.89 -6.22
N THR A 104 -3.73 11.95 -5.88
CA THR A 104 -2.61 11.91 -6.82
C THR A 104 -2.55 10.63 -7.65
N GLN A 105 -3.04 9.49 -7.13
CA GLN A 105 -3.13 8.25 -7.90
C GLN A 105 -4.18 8.32 -9.02
N CYS A 106 -5.05 9.31 -8.99
CA CYS A 106 -6.01 9.61 -10.06
C CYS A 106 -5.67 10.90 -10.83
N GLY A 107 -4.45 11.38 -10.72
CA GLY A 107 -4.01 12.59 -11.40
C GLY A 107 -4.46 13.90 -10.75
N VAL A 108 -5.19 13.86 -9.66
CA VAL A 108 -5.71 15.07 -9.00
C VAL A 108 -4.67 15.65 -8.05
N ASP A 109 -4.24 16.88 -8.33
CA ASP A 109 -3.26 17.63 -7.53
C ASP A 109 -3.94 18.28 -6.31
N ALA A 110 -4.35 17.44 -5.37
CA ALA A 110 -5.01 17.87 -4.15
C ALA A 110 -4.67 16.93 -2.98
N ALA A 111 -4.39 17.48 -1.83
CA ALA A 111 -4.08 16.72 -0.62
C ALA A 111 -5.36 16.08 -0.05
N ILE A 112 -5.78 14.96 -0.66
CA ILE A 112 -6.94 14.15 -0.26
C ILE A 112 -6.50 12.71 -0.18
N VAL A 113 -6.77 12.08 0.95
CA VAL A 113 -6.58 10.65 1.20
C VAL A 113 -7.92 10.04 1.56
N LEU A 114 -8.27 8.93 0.93
CA LEU A 114 -9.39 8.09 1.33
C LEU A 114 -8.88 6.89 2.14
N LEU A 115 -9.61 6.54 3.19
CA LEU A 115 -9.46 5.29 3.93
C LEU A 115 -10.86 4.73 4.17
N GLY A 116 -11.22 3.66 3.44
CA GLY A 116 -12.62 3.25 3.35
C GLY A 116 -13.49 4.37 2.80
N ASP A 117 -14.56 4.67 3.53
CA ASP A 117 -15.49 5.75 3.17
C ASP A 117 -15.07 7.14 3.70
N GLU A 118 -14.05 7.19 4.56
CA GLU A 118 -13.61 8.45 5.16
C GLU A 118 -12.64 9.21 4.23
N ALA A 119 -12.89 10.52 4.09
CA ALA A 119 -12.03 11.42 3.34
C ALA A 119 -11.25 12.32 4.31
N TYR A 120 -9.94 12.24 4.22
CA TYR A 120 -8.99 13.07 4.93
C TYR A 120 -8.50 14.17 3.99
N VAL A 121 -9.00 15.38 4.13
CA VAL A 121 -8.60 16.55 3.35
C VAL A 121 -7.49 17.28 4.10
N ASN A 122 -6.40 17.61 3.40
CA ASN A 122 -5.19 18.20 3.99
C ASN A 122 -4.66 17.39 5.19
N PRO A 123 -4.50 16.07 5.06
CA PRO A 123 -4.10 15.24 6.18
C PRO A 123 -2.67 15.59 6.63
N ARG A 124 -2.45 15.54 7.95
CA ARG A 124 -1.13 15.63 8.57
C ARG A 124 -1.03 14.59 9.68
N ILE A 125 0.05 13.83 9.69
CA ILE A 125 0.37 13.00 10.83
C ILE A 125 0.95 13.92 11.90
N VAL A 126 0.27 14.04 13.02
CA VAL A 126 0.65 14.92 14.14
C VAL A 126 1.33 14.17 15.27
N GLU A 127 1.16 12.84 15.32
CA GLU A 127 1.84 11.97 16.27
C GLU A 127 2.08 10.61 15.63
N ARG A 128 3.21 9.98 15.94
CA ARG A 128 3.60 8.64 15.51
C ARG A 128 3.92 7.77 16.71
N SER A 129 3.76 6.48 16.57
CA SER A 129 4.24 5.54 17.59
C SER A 129 5.77 5.61 17.73
N PRO A 130 6.32 5.32 18.94
CA PRO A 130 7.76 5.20 19.14
C PRO A 130 8.38 4.21 18.15
N GLU A 131 9.65 4.42 17.76
CA GLU A 131 10.35 3.54 16.79
C GLU A 131 10.37 2.07 17.23
N ALA A 132 10.44 1.81 18.51
CA ALA A 132 10.36 0.46 19.06
C ALA A 132 9.02 -0.27 18.75
N ARG A 133 8.03 0.45 18.27
CA ARG A 133 6.71 -0.07 17.87
C ARG A 133 6.49 -0.02 16.35
N LEU A 134 7.54 0.07 15.55
CA LEU A 134 7.44 -0.14 14.13
C LEU A 134 7.12 -1.61 13.84
N ARG A 135 6.24 -1.83 12.88
CA ARG A 135 5.89 -3.17 12.39
C ARG A 135 6.29 -3.34 10.94
N CYS A 136 6.85 -4.50 10.63
CA CYS A 136 7.10 -4.90 9.27
C CYS A 136 5.80 -5.42 8.62
N TRP A 137 5.51 -4.94 7.44
CA TRP A 137 4.37 -5.35 6.62
C TRP A 137 4.83 -5.68 5.21
N THR A 138 4.28 -6.75 4.64
CA THR A 138 4.40 -7.00 3.20
C THR A 138 3.28 -6.25 2.48
N GLU A 139 3.62 -5.18 1.78
CA GLU A 139 2.67 -4.32 1.09
C GLU A 139 2.60 -4.60 -0.41
N ARG A 140 1.45 -4.28 -0.96
CA ARG A 140 1.16 -4.20 -2.39
C ARG A 140 0.61 -2.83 -2.69
N CYS A 141 0.80 -2.36 -3.92
CA CYS A 141 0.21 -1.12 -4.40
C CYS A 141 -0.48 -1.37 -5.73
N LEU A 142 -1.71 -0.86 -5.89
CA LEU A 142 -2.44 -0.96 -7.16
C LEU A 142 -1.76 -0.21 -8.30
N ALA A 143 -0.97 0.81 -7.98
CA ALA A 143 -0.19 1.56 -8.96
C ALA A 143 1.05 0.81 -9.46
N LEU A 144 1.39 -0.34 -8.89
CA LEU A 144 2.54 -1.18 -9.26
C LEU A 144 2.09 -2.50 -9.89
N PRO A 145 2.96 -3.19 -10.64
CA PRO A 145 2.67 -4.53 -11.14
C PRO A 145 2.19 -5.46 -10.03
N PRO A 146 1.21 -6.35 -10.31
CA PRO A 146 0.52 -7.12 -9.28
C PRO A 146 1.40 -8.14 -8.56
N ASP A 147 2.56 -8.48 -9.11
CA ASP A 147 3.56 -9.38 -8.52
C ASP A 147 4.58 -8.65 -7.62
N VAL A 148 4.58 -7.31 -7.63
CA VAL A 148 5.45 -6.51 -6.75
C VAL A 148 4.97 -6.60 -5.30
N ARG A 149 5.89 -6.99 -4.43
CA ARG A 149 5.72 -7.05 -2.97
C ARG A 149 6.88 -6.33 -2.34
N VAL A 150 6.60 -5.47 -1.37
CA VAL A 150 7.64 -4.73 -0.66
C VAL A 150 7.42 -4.88 0.84
N GLU A 151 8.49 -5.23 1.55
CA GLU A 151 8.49 -5.16 3.00
C GLU A 151 8.74 -3.72 3.45
N THR A 152 7.80 -3.19 4.22
CA THR A 152 7.83 -1.82 4.71
C THR A 152 7.76 -1.81 6.23
N LEU A 153 8.49 -0.89 6.85
CA LEU A 153 8.32 -0.59 8.27
C LEU A 153 7.30 0.53 8.43
N ARG A 154 6.26 0.28 9.21
CA ARG A 154 5.18 1.24 9.48
C ARG A 154 4.98 1.45 10.96
N ASP A 155 4.54 2.64 11.31
CA ASP A 155 4.08 2.94 12.65
C ASP A 155 2.93 2.00 13.07
N GLU A 156 2.95 1.50 14.30
CA GLU A 156 1.82 0.73 14.86
C GLU A 156 0.58 1.61 15.04
N ALA A 157 0.81 2.89 15.32
CA ALA A 157 -0.24 3.90 15.44
C ALA A 157 0.20 5.25 14.87
N VAL A 158 -0.73 5.97 14.29
CA VAL A 158 -0.56 7.36 13.86
C VAL A 158 -1.77 8.19 14.27
N THR A 159 -1.53 9.39 14.80
CA THR A 159 -2.58 10.38 15.03
C THR A 159 -2.59 11.35 13.86
N VAL A 160 -3.74 11.48 13.22
CA VAL A 160 -3.92 12.26 11.99
C VAL A 160 -4.85 13.42 12.26
N ALA A 161 -4.41 14.63 11.95
CA ALA A 161 -5.27 15.81 11.86
C ALA A 161 -5.62 16.07 10.39
N ALA A 162 -6.90 16.29 10.10
CA ALA A 162 -7.43 16.55 8.76
C ALA A 162 -8.71 17.37 8.83
N THR A 163 -9.28 17.68 7.66
CA THR A 163 -10.65 18.17 7.54
C THR A 163 -11.50 17.19 6.74
N THR A 164 -12.79 17.14 7.04
CA THR A 164 -13.75 16.38 6.21
C THR A 164 -13.96 17.09 4.86
N ALA A 165 -14.64 16.45 3.92
CA ALA A 165 -15.04 17.08 2.66
C ALA A 165 -15.97 18.29 2.85
N ALA A 166 -16.65 18.38 4.02
CA ALA A 166 -17.47 19.53 4.42
C ALA A 166 -16.67 20.65 5.11
N GLY A 167 -15.34 20.49 5.24
CA GLY A 167 -14.47 21.50 5.86
C GLY A 167 -14.44 21.44 7.40
N VAL A 168 -15.00 20.41 8.01
CA VAL A 168 -14.97 20.25 9.46
C VAL A 168 -13.64 19.65 9.90
N PRO A 169 -12.86 20.33 10.74
CA PRO A 169 -11.59 19.78 11.24
C PRO A 169 -11.85 18.62 12.20
N PHE A 170 -10.98 17.61 12.14
CA PHE A 170 -10.99 16.49 13.06
C PHE A 170 -9.60 15.95 13.30
N THR A 171 -9.44 15.21 14.38
CA THR A 171 -8.23 14.46 14.69
C THR A 171 -8.64 13.05 15.10
N THR A 172 -7.93 12.06 14.60
CA THR A 172 -8.20 10.65 14.89
C THR A 172 -6.91 9.87 15.02
N THR A 173 -6.91 8.85 15.88
CA THR A 173 -5.80 7.92 16.01
C THR A 173 -6.15 6.61 15.30
N LEU A 174 -5.31 6.24 14.34
CA LEU A 174 -5.39 4.99 13.60
C LEU A 174 -4.35 4.01 14.16
N THR A 175 -4.70 2.72 14.21
CA THR A 175 -3.81 1.68 14.75
C THR A 175 -3.74 0.46 13.81
N GLY A 176 -2.65 -0.30 13.90
CA GLY A 176 -2.48 -1.56 13.19
C GLY A 176 -2.64 -1.44 11.67
N ALA A 177 -3.55 -2.23 11.09
CA ALA A 177 -3.78 -2.23 9.64
C ALA A 177 -4.30 -0.89 9.11
N ALA A 178 -5.12 -0.16 9.87
CA ALA A 178 -5.63 1.16 9.48
C ALA A 178 -4.49 2.20 9.47
N ALA A 179 -3.59 2.19 10.45
CA ALA A 179 -2.42 3.06 10.49
C ALA A 179 -1.48 2.79 9.31
N ARG A 180 -1.22 1.51 9.02
CA ARG A 180 -0.43 1.08 7.87
C ARG A 180 -1.03 1.59 6.57
N GLN A 181 -2.34 1.35 6.36
CA GLN A 181 -3.02 1.71 5.12
C GLN A 181 -3.08 3.22 4.92
N PHE A 182 -3.43 3.97 5.97
CA PHE A 182 -3.40 5.42 5.92
C PHE A 182 -2.00 5.93 5.54
N SER A 183 -0.94 5.39 6.17
CA SER A 183 0.44 5.78 5.88
C SER A 183 0.82 5.49 4.42
N HIS A 184 0.33 4.39 3.84
CA HIS A 184 0.52 4.06 2.43
C HIS A 184 -0.09 5.13 1.51
N GLU A 185 -1.35 5.50 1.75
CA GLU A 185 -2.03 6.53 0.93
C GLU A 185 -1.47 7.94 1.20
N TYR A 186 -1.03 8.20 2.43
CA TYR A 186 -0.36 9.46 2.77
C TYR A 186 0.98 9.61 2.05
N ASP A 187 1.72 8.50 1.87
CA ASP A 187 2.92 8.49 1.04
C ASP A 187 2.61 8.87 -0.41
N HIS A 188 1.56 8.30 -1.01
CA HIS A 188 1.12 8.68 -2.35
C HIS A 188 0.83 10.18 -2.48
N ALA A 189 0.18 10.79 -1.48
CA ALA A 189 -0.06 12.23 -1.46
C ALA A 189 1.24 13.06 -1.39
N ARG A 190 2.36 12.45 -0.99
CA ARG A 190 3.71 13.04 -0.94
C ARG A 190 4.61 12.65 -2.11
N GLY A 191 4.08 11.92 -3.10
CA GLY A 191 4.83 11.38 -4.24
C GLY A 191 5.79 10.25 -3.87
N VAL A 192 5.56 9.58 -2.74
CA VAL A 192 6.33 8.43 -2.26
C VAL A 192 5.59 7.13 -2.61
N LEU A 193 6.31 6.12 -3.03
CA LEU A 193 5.78 4.80 -3.34
C LEU A 193 6.40 3.75 -2.40
N ILE A 194 5.72 2.61 -2.23
CA ILE A 194 6.24 1.52 -1.38
C ILE A 194 7.65 1.06 -1.80
N ILE A 195 7.98 1.16 -3.08
CA ILE A 195 9.30 0.82 -3.61
C ILE A 195 10.43 1.72 -3.08
N ASP A 196 10.09 2.93 -2.61
CA ASP A 196 11.05 3.84 -2.00
C ASP A 196 11.42 3.41 -0.57
N HIS A 197 10.57 2.56 0.07
CA HIS A 197 10.85 1.93 1.36
C HIS A 197 11.63 0.60 1.23
N ALA A 198 11.78 0.08 0.00
CA ALA A 198 12.46 -1.20 -0.21
C ALA A 198 13.95 -1.12 0.09
N TYR A 199 14.45 -2.04 0.92
CA TYR A 199 15.87 -2.15 1.18
C TYR A 199 16.61 -2.93 0.10
N ASP A 200 16.13 -4.08 -0.36
CA ASP A 200 16.82 -4.88 -1.38
C ASP A 200 15.97 -5.95 -2.09
N THR A 201 14.70 -6.10 -1.74
CA THR A 201 13.92 -7.26 -2.22
C THR A 201 12.61 -6.84 -2.84
N VAL A 202 12.65 -6.34 -4.07
CA VAL A 202 11.43 -6.22 -4.86
C VAL A 202 11.34 -7.44 -5.77
N ALA A 203 10.48 -8.38 -5.42
CA ALA A 203 10.24 -9.58 -6.20
C ALA A 203 9.28 -9.29 -7.36
N SER A 204 9.80 -8.79 -8.47
CA SER A 204 9.05 -8.69 -9.73
C SER A 204 9.99 -8.77 -10.91
N THR A 205 9.64 -9.54 -11.91
CA THR A 205 10.38 -9.61 -13.16
C THR A 205 10.26 -8.34 -14.02
N ALA A 206 9.19 -7.58 -13.85
CA ALA A 206 8.94 -6.33 -14.58
C ALA A 206 9.61 -5.12 -13.90
N PHE A 207 9.78 -5.15 -12.59
CA PHE A 207 10.23 -4.02 -11.80
C PHE A 207 11.64 -3.51 -12.15
N PRO A 208 12.68 -4.34 -12.38
CA PRO A 208 14.01 -3.85 -12.67
C PRO A 208 14.08 -3.01 -13.96
N ALA A 209 13.28 -3.34 -14.97
CA ALA A 209 13.23 -2.57 -16.21
C ALA A 209 12.55 -1.21 -15.98
N MET A 210 11.50 -1.18 -15.17
CA MET A 210 10.74 0.04 -14.85
C MET A 210 11.50 0.95 -13.89
N ALA A 211 12.20 0.38 -12.90
CA ALA A 211 12.97 1.11 -11.91
C ALA A 211 14.15 1.89 -12.54
N ARG A 212 14.75 1.36 -13.59
CA ARG A 212 15.83 2.05 -14.32
C ARG A 212 15.42 3.41 -14.87
N LEU A 213 14.14 3.61 -15.17
CA LEU A 213 13.61 4.89 -15.64
C LEU A 213 13.64 5.98 -14.56
N GLU A 214 13.66 5.58 -13.30
CA GLU A 214 13.63 6.50 -12.16
C GLU A 214 14.89 6.44 -11.28
N GLU A 215 15.87 5.63 -11.62
CA GLU A 215 17.07 5.37 -10.79
C GLU A 215 17.73 6.65 -10.24
N PRO A 216 17.90 7.73 -11.03
CA PRO A 216 18.52 8.96 -10.53
C PRO A 216 17.75 9.65 -9.39
N LEU A 217 16.45 9.33 -9.26
CA LEU A 217 15.54 9.97 -8.30
C LEU A 217 15.32 9.13 -7.04
N HIS A 218 15.66 7.84 -7.07
CA HIS A 218 15.37 6.92 -5.96
C HIS A 218 16.07 7.27 -4.65
N ALA A 219 17.33 7.74 -4.69
CA ALA A 219 18.07 8.04 -3.48
C ALA A 219 17.48 9.22 -2.69
N ALA A 220 17.00 10.26 -3.39
CA ALA A 220 16.35 11.40 -2.76
C ALA A 220 14.95 11.02 -2.21
N ARG A 221 14.22 10.18 -2.94
CA ARG A 221 12.89 9.70 -2.55
C ARG A 221 12.94 8.73 -1.38
N ARG A 222 13.93 7.84 -1.32
CA ARG A 222 14.15 6.99 -0.15
C ARG A 222 14.33 7.81 1.12
N ARG A 223 15.11 8.88 1.09
CA ARG A 223 15.23 9.79 2.24
C ARG A 223 13.88 10.35 2.65
N LYS A 224 13.05 10.82 1.70
CA LYS A 224 11.70 11.32 1.98
C LYS A 224 10.77 10.23 2.56
N ALA A 225 10.86 8.99 2.10
CA ALA A 225 10.10 7.86 2.63
C ALA A 225 10.45 7.55 4.09
N TRP A 226 11.72 7.72 4.47
CA TRP A 226 12.22 7.47 5.83
C TRP A 226 12.12 8.68 6.76
N ASP A 227 11.81 9.85 6.21
CA ASP A 227 11.59 11.05 7.00
C ASP A 227 10.30 10.93 7.80
N ARG A 228 10.46 10.80 9.12
CA ARG A 228 9.38 10.64 10.10
C ARG A 228 9.02 11.97 10.78
N ALA A 229 9.63 13.09 10.38
CA ALA A 229 9.38 14.40 10.96
C ALA A 229 8.04 15.00 10.56
#